data_ce4573b0fc58eb9f2b3887433b0ddb31
#
_entry.id   ce4573b0fc58eb9f2b3887433b0ddb31
#
_cell.length_a   1.000
_cell.length_b   1.000
_cell.length_c   1.000
_cell.angle_alpha   90.00
_cell.angle_beta   90.00
_cell.angle_gamma   90.00
#
_symmetry.space_group_name_H-M   'P 1'
#
loop_
_entity.id
_entity.type
_entity.pdbx_description
1 polymer ?
#
loop_
_entity_poly.entity_id
_entity_poly.type
_entity_poly.pdbx_seq_one_letter_code
_entity_poly.pdbx_strand_id
1 'polypeptide(L)' 'MFDRISIDPNICHGQACISGTRVPVHQIVGMLANGDTFESLLAAFPNITREDINACLEYAAALTEEQITPIEEVVSRA' A
#
# COMPACT_ATOMS: atom_id res chain seq x y z
N MET A 1 14.39 0.96 2.00
CA MET A 1 13.66 2.14 1.63
C MET A 1 12.61 1.80 0.60
N PHE A 2 11.77 2.72 0.26
CA PHE A 2 10.62 2.42 -0.59
C PHE A 2 10.90 2.83 -2.03
N ASP A 3 11.84 2.14 -2.65
CA ASP A 3 12.23 2.48 -4.01
C ASP A 3 11.10 2.24 -5.01
N ARG A 4 10.17 1.35 -4.67
CA ARG A 4 9.06 1.03 -5.55
C ARG A 4 7.86 1.93 -5.34
N ILE A 5 7.95 2.85 -4.39
CA ILE A 5 6.86 3.77 -4.08
C ILE A 5 7.34 5.18 -4.38
N SER A 6 6.51 5.95 -5.05
CA SER A 6 6.85 7.33 -5.37
C SER A 6 5.70 8.23 -4.96
N ILE A 7 6.04 9.49 -4.66
CA ILE A 7 5.05 10.51 -4.34
C ILE A 7 5.39 11.70 -5.22
N ASP A 8 4.51 11.96 -6.18
CA ASP A 8 4.73 13.03 -7.16
C ASP A 8 3.46 13.87 -7.20
N PRO A 9 3.58 15.19 -6.97
CA PRO A 9 2.36 16.02 -6.96
C PRO A 9 1.60 15.98 -8.28
N ASN A 10 2.25 15.60 -9.36
CA ASN A 10 1.60 15.57 -10.68
C ASN A 10 1.03 14.20 -11.01
N ILE A 11 1.18 13.23 -10.12
CA ILE A 11 0.71 11.87 -10.37
C ILE A 11 -0.12 11.44 -9.18
N CYS A 12 -1.32 10.90 -9.45
CA CYS A 12 -2.22 10.41 -8.41
C CYS A 12 -2.52 11.48 -7.37
N HIS A 13 -2.53 12.75 -7.82
CA HIS A 13 -2.85 13.88 -6.94
C HIS A 13 -1.92 13.97 -5.74
N GLY A 14 -0.66 13.59 -5.92
CA GLY A 14 0.31 13.65 -4.84
C GLY A 14 0.24 12.49 -3.86
N GLN A 15 -0.61 11.52 -4.12
CA GLN A 15 -0.68 10.32 -3.28
C GLN A 15 0.44 9.36 -3.65
N ALA A 16 0.81 8.51 -2.69
CA ALA A 16 1.82 7.49 -2.95
C ALA A 16 1.32 6.51 -4.00
N CYS A 17 2.18 6.23 -4.96
CA CYS A 17 1.89 5.31 -6.06
C CYS A 17 3.03 4.33 -6.21
N ILE A 18 2.74 3.23 -6.90
CA ILE A 18 3.80 2.33 -7.33
C ILE A 18 4.61 3.06 -8.39
N SER A 19 5.93 3.11 -8.21
CA SER A 19 6.83 3.84 -9.08
C SER A 19 6.67 3.40 -10.53
N GLY A 20 6.64 4.36 -11.42
CA GLY A 20 6.49 4.08 -12.84
C GLY A 20 5.07 3.78 -13.28
N THR A 21 4.12 3.89 -12.37
CA THR A 21 2.71 3.64 -12.70
C THR A 21 1.86 4.74 -12.11
N ARG A 22 0.56 4.67 -12.38
CA ARG A 22 -0.42 5.55 -11.74
C ARG A 22 -1.33 4.75 -10.80
N VAL A 23 -0.81 3.65 -10.27
CA VAL A 23 -1.58 2.79 -9.36
C VAL A 23 -1.30 3.25 -7.94
N PRO A 24 -2.30 3.80 -7.24
CA PRO A 24 -2.09 4.29 -5.87
C PRO A 24 -1.91 3.15 -4.89
N VAL A 25 -1.04 3.37 -3.91
CA VAL A 25 -0.81 2.39 -2.86
C VAL A 25 -2.11 2.06 -2.14
N HIS A 26 -2.91 3.08 -1.82
CA HIS A 26 -4.13 2.84 -1.04
C HIS A 26 -5.12 1.97 -1.80
N GLN A 27 -5.10 2.00 -3.14
CA GLN A 27 -5.99 1.13 -3.91
C GLN A 27 -5.58 -0.33 -3.77
N ILE A 28 -4.27 -0.59 -3.84
CA ILE A 28 -3.76 -1.95 -3.68
C ILE A 28 -4.08 -2.49 -2.29
N VAL A 29 -3.78 -1.69 -1.27
CA VAL A 29 -4.03 -2.11 0.11
C VAL A 29 -5.52 -2.30 0.34
N GLY A 30 -6.34 -1.40 -0.20
CA GLY A 30 -7.79 -1.50 -0.04
C GLY A 30 -8.37 -2.74 -0.69
N MET A 31 -7.87 -3.11 -1.86
CA MET A 31 -8.35 -4.31 -2.53
C MET A 31 -7.99 -5.57 -1.75
N LEU A 32 -6.79 -5.61 -1.21
CA LEU A 32 -6.39 -6.73 -0.37
C LEU A 32 -7.25 -6.81 0.89
N ALA A 33 -7.59 -5.65 1.46
CA ALA A 33 -8.46 -5.62 2.63
C ALA A 33 -9.86 -6.14 2.30
N ASN A 34 -10.27 -6.02 1.06
CA ASN A 34 -11.57 -6.51 0.61
C ASN A 34 -11.56 -7.97 0.20
N GLY A 35 -10.42 -8.64 0.35
CA GLY A 35 -10.36 -10.07 0.06
C GLY A 35 -9.72 -10.42 -1.27
N ASP A 36 -9.24 -9.45 -2.03
CA ASP A 36 -8.53 -9.75 -3.27
C ASP A 36 -7.21 -10.44 -2.97
N THR A 37 -6.76 -11.23 -3.92
CA THR A 37 -5.51 -11.96 -3.80
C THR A 37 -4.44 -11.27 -4.63
N PHE A 38 -3.18 -11.67 -4.39
CA PHE A 38 -2.09 -11.19 -5.23
C PHE A 38 -2.36 -11.52 -6.70
N GLU A 39 -2.85 -12.72 -6.95
CA GLU A 39 -3.13 -13.14 -8.31
C GLU A 39 -4.18 -12.26 -8.97
N SER A 40 -5.23 -11.91 -8.25
CA SER A 40 -6.26 -11.06 -8.83
C SER A 40 -5.74 -9.66 -9.10
N LEU A 41 -4.86 -9.16 -8.22
CA LEU A 41 -4.26 -7.85 -8.44
C LEU A 41 -3.34 -7.85 -9.65
N LEU A 42 -2.54 -8.91 -9.80
CA LEU A 42 -1.64 -9.01 -10.94
C LEU A 42 -2.41 -9.10 -12.25
N ALA A 43 -3.57 -9.74 -12.23
CA ALA A 43 -4.42 -9.81 -13.40
C ALA A 43 -5.04 -8.45 -13.72
N ALA A 44 -5.44 -7.71 -12.70
CA ALA A 44 -6.08 -6.41 -12.87
C ALA A 44 -5.10 -5.32 -13.29
N PHE A 45 -3.84 -5.43 -12.82
CA PHE A 45 -2.82 -4.41 -13.07
C PHE A 45 -1.60 -5.08 -13.70
N PRO A 46 -1.61 -5.28 -15.02
CA PRO A 46 -0.52 -6.04 -15.64
C PRO A 46 0.85 -5.36 -15.56
N ASN A 47 0.88 -4.09 -15.16
CA ASN A 47 2.14 -3.35 -15.08
C ASN A 47 2.83 -3.48 -13.73
N ILE A 48 2.26 -4.21 -12.79
CA ILE A 48 2.86 -4.33 -11.46
C ILE A 48 3.30 -5.76 -11.21
N THR A 49 4.15 -5.93 -10.20
CA THR A 49 4.71 -7.22 -9.83
C THR A 49 4.34 -7.54 -8.40
N ARG A 50 4.64 -8.79 -7.99
CA ARG A 50 4.44 -9.17 -6.60
C ARG A 50 5.26 -8.30 -5.67
N GLU A 51 6.47 -7.96 -6.09
CA GLU A 51 7.32 -7.09 -5.29
C GLU A 51 6.69 -5.72 -5.10
N ASP A 52 5.99 -5.23 -6.12
CA ASP A 52 5.29 -3.95 -5.99
C ASP A 52 4.18 -4.03 -4.95
N ILE A 53 3.43 -5.14 -4.95
CA ILE A 53 2.36 -5.32 -3.98
C ILE A 53 2.94 -5.40 -2.57
N ASN A 54 4.02 -6.15 -2.40
CA ASN A 54 4.68 -6.22 -1.10
C ASN A 54 5.17 -4.86 -0.65
N ALA A 55 5.70 -4.06 -1.57
CA ALA A 55 6.15 -2.72 -1.24
C ALA A 55 5.01 -1.86 -0.74
N CYS A 56 3.83 -2.00 -1.33
CA CYS A 56 2.66 -1.27 -0.86
C CYS A 56 2.31 -1.65 0.57
N LEU A 57 2.36 -2.94 0.87
CA LEU A 57 2.06 -3.40 2.22
C LEU A 57 3.10 -2.91 3.22
N GLU A 58 4.37 -2.94 2.83
CA GLU A 58 5.43 -2.44 3.70
C GLU A 58 5.28 -0.95 3.96
N TYR A 59 4.92 -0.20 2.93
CA TYR A 59 4.71 1.23 3.06
C TYR A 59 3.57 1.52 4.03
N ALA A 60 2.46 0.79 3.88
CA ALA A 60 1.32 0.96 4.77
C ALA A 60 1.69 0.60 6.20
N ALA A 61 2.45 -0.47 6.37
CA ALA A 61 2.87 -0.87 7.71
C ALA A 61 3.76 0.19 8.35
N ALA A 62 4.64 0.79 7.56
CA ALA A 62 5.53 1.82 8.09
C ALA A 62 4.74 3.04 8.55
N LEU A 63 3.69 3.40 7.81
CA LEU A 63 2.86 4.54 8.21
C LEU A 63 2.17 4.29 9.54
N THR A 64 1.67 3.09 9.76
CA THR A 64 0.98 2.78 11.00
C THR A 64 1.93 2.51 12.15
N GLU A 65 3.16 2.18 11.84
CA GLU A 65 4.15 1.91 12.87
C GLU A 65 4.41 3.12 13.75
N GLU A 66 4.22 4.30 13.22
CA GLU A 66 4.43 5.51 14.00
C GLU A 66 3.36 5.74 15.06
N GLN A 67 2.34 4.92 15.07
CA GLN A 67 1.21 5.09 15.97
C GLN A 67 1.17 3.98 17.00
N ILE A 68 2.31 3.57 17.49
CA ILE A 68 2.37 2.40 18.36
C ILE A 68 1.88 2.67 19.76
N THR A 69 1.99 3.90 20.24
CA THR A 69 1.65 4.19 21.64
C THR A 69 0.22 3.80 21.99
N PRO A 70 -0.78 4.15 21.19
CA PRO A 70 -2.16 3.78 21.50
C PRO A 70 -2.52 2.36 21.22
N ILE A 71 -1.61 1.57 20.64
CA ILE A 71 -1.95 0.24 20.20
C ILE A 71 -2.39 -0.66 21.34
N GLU A 72 -1.70 -0.56 22.47
CA GLU A 72 -2.06 -1.40 23.60
C GLU A 72 -3.48 -1.14 24.06
N GLU A 73 -3.85 0.12 24.11
CA GLU A 73 -5.21 0.47 24.53
C GLU A 73 -6.23 -0.05 23.54
N VAL A 74 -5.91 0.08 22.26
CA VAL A 74 -6.83 -0.39 21.22
C VAL A 74 -7.02 -1.89 21.35
N VAL A 75 -5.93 -2.63 21.51
CA VAL A 75 -6.02 -4.07 21.61
C VAL A 75 -6.77 -4.49 22.85
N SER A 76 -6.53 -3.84 23.96
CA SER A 76 -7.18 -4.24 25.20
C SER A 76 -8.67 -3.97 25.19
N ARG A 77 -9.11 -3.08 24.32
CA ARG A 77 -10.55 -2.80 24.20
C ARG A 77 -11.25 -3.74 23.24
N ALA A 78 -10.47 -4.44 22.43
CA ALA A 78 -11.07 -5.37 21.52
C ALA A 78 -11.46 -6.65 22.27
#